data_e186c1e1f1425d71cdd2f26a15cad5d0
#
_entry.id   e186c1e1f1425d71cdd2f26a15cad5d0
#
_cell.length_a   1.000
_cell.length_b   1.000
_cell.length_c   1.000
_cell.angle_alpha   90.00
_cell.angle_beta   90.00
_cell.angle_gamma   90.00
#
_symmetry.space_group_name_H-M   'P 1'
#
loop_
_entity.id
_entity.type
_entity.pdbx_description
1 polymer ?
#
loop_
_entity_poly.entity_id
_entity_poly.type
_entity_poly.pdbx_seq_one_letter_code
_entity_poly.pdbx_strand_id
1 'polypeptide(L)' 'MNPEDALERTNKRFIKRFQIMEKMISKDGLSLADMKLSEMDIFWEKAKSIYLNK' A
#
# COMPACT_ATOMS: atom_id res chain seq x y z
N MET A 1 20.36 -16.00 -12.40
CA MET A 1 19.22 -15.34 -11.76
C MET A 1 19.08 -13.92 -12.28
N ASN A 2 17.89 -13.52 -12.59
CA ASN A 2 17.64 -12.21 -13.16
C ASN A 2 17.31 -11.20 -12.06
N PRO A 3 18.10 -10.14 -11.90
CA PRO A 3 17.80 -9.13 -10.87
C PRO A 3 16.44 -8.46 -11.06
N GLU A 4 16.01 -8.36 -12.30
CA GLU A 4 14.71 -7.75 -12.58
C GLU A 4 13.57 -8.58 -12.02
N ASP A 5 13.74 -9.88 -11.97
CA ASP A 5 12.72 -10.78 -11.42
C ASP A 5 12.51 -10.52 -9.92
N ALA A 6 13.61 -10.35 -9.21
CA ALA A 6 13.53 -10.07 -7.78
C ALA A 6 12.86 -8.72 -7.50
N LEU A 7 13.22 -7.72 -8.29
CA LEU A 7 12.63 -6.40 -8.17
C LEU A 7 11.14 -6.43 -8.49
N GLU A 8 10.77 -7.23 -9.48
CA GLU A 8 9.39 -7.34 -9.89
C GLU A 8 8.51 -7.91 -8.78
N ARG A 9 9.00 -8.93 -8.09
CA ARG A 9 8.28 -9.52 -6.97
C ARG A 9 8.06 -8.52 -5.85
N THR A 10 9.11 -7.78 -5.52
CA THR A 10 9.02 -6.77 -4.47
C THR A 10 8.03 -5.68 -4.86
N ASN A 11 8.07 -5.27 -6.13
CA ASN A 11 7.17 -4.25 -6.63
C ASN A 11 5.72 -4.69 -6.58
N LYS A 12 5.44 -5.94 -6.93
CA LYS A 12 4.07 -6.45 -6.91
C LYS A 12 3.48 -6.41 -5.52
N ARG A 13 4.26 -6.79 -4.51
CA ARG A 13 3.80 -6.73 -3.12
C ARG A 13 3.54 -5.29 -2.69
N PHE A 14 4.45 -4.40 -3.05
CA PHE A 14 4.30 -3.00 -2.73
C PHE A 14 3.07 -2.41 -3.39
N ILE A 15 2.87 -2.71 -4.66
CA ILE A 15 1.74 -2.20 -5.41
C ILE A 15 0.42 -2.69 -4.82
N LYS A 16 0.35 -3.95 -4.44
CA LYS A 16 -0.87 -4.49 -3.83
C LYS A 16 -1.21 -3.80 -2.52
N ARG A 17 -0.21 -3.62 -1.67
CA ARG A 17 -0.43 -2.90 -0.41
C ARG A 17 -0.85 -1.46 -0.66
N PHE A 18 -0.20 -0.83 -1.61
CA PHE A 18 -0.52 0.54 -1.97
C PHE A 18 -1.95 0.66 -2.49
N GLN A 19 -2.37 -0.28 -3.32
CA GLN A 19 -3.72 -0.29 -3.84
C GLN A 19 -4.76 -0.45 -2.74
N ILE A 20 -4.49 -1.32 -1.78
CA ILE A 20 -5.38 -1.50 -0.64
C ILE A 20 -5.47 -0.21 0.16
N MET A 21 -4.34 0.41 0.42
CA MET A 21 -4.28 1.67 1.14
C MET A 21 -5.05 2.75 0.39
N GLU A 22 -4.86 2.82 -0.92
CA GLU A 22 -5.53 3.80 -1.76
C GLU A 22 -7.05 3.64 -1.71
N LYS A 23 -7.50 2.40 -1.76
CA LYS A 23 -8.93 2.11 -1.67
C LYS A 23 -9.52 2.56 -0.35
N MET A 24 -8.80 2.30 0.73
CA MET A 24 -9.27 2.72 2.05
C MET A 24 -9.34 4.23 2.16
N ILE A 25 -8.34 4.91 1.66
CA ILE A 25 -8.29 6.37 1.67
C ILE A 25 -9.43 6.95 0.86
N SER A 26 -9.66 6.40 -0.31
CA SER A 26 -10.73 6.84 -1.20
C SER A 26 -12.09 6.61 -0.57
N LYS A 27 -12.25 5.48 0.10
CA LYS A 27 -13.50 5.14 0.77
C LYS A 27 -13.84 6.12 1.88
N ASP A 28 -12.82 6.62 2.55
CA ASP A 28 -12.99 7.61 3.61
C ASP A 28 -13.17 9.02 3.07
N GLY A 29 -13.14 9.18 1.75
CA GLY A 29 -13.27 10.48 1.13
C GLY A 29 -12.03 11.33 1.22
N LEU A 30 -10.90 10.72 1.51
CA LEU A 30 -9.62 11.43 1.63
C LEU A 30 -8.84 11.35 0.33
N SER A 31 -7.82 12.17 0.22
CA SER A 31 -6.95 12.18 -0.93
C SER A 31 -5.50 11.99 -0.50
N LEU A 32 -4.79 11.16 -1.23
CA LEU A 32 -3.38 10.90 -0.95
C LEU A 32 -2.55 12.19 -0.96
N ALA A 33 -2.90 13.10 -1.86
CA ALA A 33 -2.17 14.35 -1.99
C ALA A 33 -2.37 15.28 -0.78
N ASP A 34 -3.49 15.12 -0.10
CA ASP A 34 -3.82 15.96 1.07
C ASP A 34 -3.43 15.32 2.38
N MET A 35 -2.97 14.09 2.35
CA MET A 35 -2.64 13.35 3.56
C MET A 35 -1.23 13.64 4.04
N LYS A 36 -1.09 13.69 5.36
CA LYS A 36 0.22 13.81 5.97
C LYS A 36 0.88 12.43 6.07
N LEU A 37 2.19 12.45 6.22
CA LEU A 37 2.93 11.19 6.29
C LEU A 37 2.46 10.30 7.43
N SER A 38 2.14 10.90 8.56
CA SER A 38 1.66 10.14 9.72
C SER A 38 0.34 9.45 9.43
N GLU A 39 -0.54 10.10 8.68
CA GLU A 39 -1.81 9.51 8.31
C GLU A 39 -1.62 8.37 7.33
N MET A 40 -0.73 8.57 6.36
CA MET A 40 -0.39 7.52 5.41
C MET A 40 0.15 6.29 6.12
N ASP A 41 0.96 6.49 7.14
CA ASP A 41 1.55 5.40 7.89
C ASP A 41 0.48 4.54 8.55
N ILE A 42 -0.54 5.18 9.09
CA ILE A 42 -1.65 4.47 9.73
C ILE A 42 -2.36 3.58 8.70
N PHE A 43 -2.68 4.15 7.55
CA PHE A 43 -3.34 3.39 6.50
C PHE A 43 -2.44 2.30 5.92
N TRP A 44 -1.16 2.58 5.84
CA TRP A 44 -0.18 1.60 5.37
C TRP A 44 -0.14 0.38 6.28
N GLU A 45 -0.16 0.62 7.60
CA GLU A 45 -0.19 -0.46 8.57
C GLU A 45 -1.47 -1.28 8.45
N LYS A 46 -2.60 -0.62 8.26
CA LYS A 46 -3.87 -1.30 8.07
C LYS A 46 -3.85 -2.14 6.80
N ALA A 47 -3.33 -1.59 5.72
CA ALA A 47 -3.23 -2.30 4.46
C ALA A 47 -2.33 -3.52 4.60
N LYS A 48 -1.24 -3.38 5.33
CA LYS A 48 -0.32 -4.47 5.57
C LYS A 48 -0.99 -5.61 6.33
N SER A 49 -1.79 -5.25 7.32
CA SER A 49 -2.51 -6.24 8.10
C SER A 49 -3.52 -7.00 7.24
N ILE A 50 -4.25 -6.28 6.40
CA ILE A 50 -5.21 -6.89 5.50
C ILE A 50 -4.52 -7.82 4.52
N TYR A 51 -3.40 -7.38 3.97
CA TYR A 51 -2.64 -8.18 3.01
C TYR A 51 -2.11 -9.46 3.64
N LEU A 52 -1.61 -9.37 4.87
CA LEU A 52 -1.03 -10.51 5.55
C LEU A 52 -2.07 -11.50 6.07
N ASN A 53 -3.27 -11.02 6.37
CA ASN A 53 -4.34 -11.86 6.90
C ASN A 53 -5.12 -12.59 5.84
N LYS A 54 -4.69 -12.51 4.63
CA LYS A 54 -5.36 -13.17 3.53
C LYS A 54 -4.95 -14.65 3.32
#